data_e93a8a8ea17a05d5769e1f097639c0ea
#
_entry.id   e93a8a8ea17a05d5769e1f097639c0ea
#
_cell.length_a   1.000
_cell.length_b   1.000
_cell.length_c   1.000
_cell.angle_alpha   90.00
_cell.angle_beta   90.00
_cell.angle_gamma   90.00
#
_symmetry.space_group_name_H-M   'P 1'
#
loop_
_entity.id
_entity.type
_entity.pdbx_description
1 polymer ?
#
loop_
_entity_poly.entity_id
_entity_poly.type
_entity_poly.pdbx_seq_one_letter_code
_entity_poly.pdbx_strand_id
1 'polypeptide(L)'
;WYGLVQIIDPKPGETLVVSAASGAVGSAFGALAKARGCRVVGIAGGPDKCRYVTDELGFDACIDHRAHGDLKSMAAALKEACPDGIDGHFENVGGHILDAVLLRANAFARVALCGMIAGYDGQPLPLHNPALILINRMKIEGFIVSEQMQVWPQALAELGALVASGRLRPRESIAQGLAAAPEAFLGLLKGKNFGKQLVKLI
;
A
#
# COMPACT_ATOMS: atom_id res chain seq x y z
N TRP A 1 -2.51 1.51 10.23
CA TRP A 1 -2.00 2.30 11.35
C TRP A 1 -0.73 1.68 11.94
N TYR A 2 -0.74 0.39 12.35
CA TYR A 2 0.40 -0.28 12.99
C TYR A 2 1.66 -0.23 12.11
N GLY A 3 1.58 -0.66 10.88
CA GLY A 3 2.72 -0.67 9.95
C GLY A 3 3.29 0.72 9.69
N LEU A 4 2.42 1.77 9.62
CA LEU A 4 2.90 3.14 9.47
C LEU A 4 3.55 3.67 10.75
N VAL A 5 2.86 3.53 11.90
CA VAL A 5 3.24 4.23 13.14
C VAL A 5 4.28 3.48 13.93
N GLN A 6 4.23 2.13 13.95
CA GLN A 6 5.13 1.33 14.78
C GLN A 6 6.34 0.78 14.01
N ILE A 7 6.18 0.51 12.70
CA ILE A 7 7.24 -0.09 11.89
C ILE A 7 7.97 0.98 11.08
N ILE A 8 7.24 1.76 10.28
CA ILE A 8 7.84 2.79 9.41
C ILE A 8 8.25 4.00 10.25
N ASP A 9 7.42 4.44 11.18
CA ASP A 9 7.63 5.62 12.04
C ASP A 9 8.17 6.83 11.24
N PRO A 10 7.36 7.35 10.27
CA PRO A 10 7.87 8.31 9.32
C PRO A 10 8.02 9.70 9.92
N LYS A 11 9.00 10.44 9.40
CA LYS A 11 9.18 11.86 9.71
C LYS A 11 8.53 12.73 8.63
N PRO A 12 8.08 13.94 8.99
CA PRO A 12 7.59 14.90 7.99
C PRO A 12 8.63 15.13 6.89
N GLY A 13 8.17 15.17 5.64
CA GLY A 13 9.01 15.32 4.44
C GLY A 13 9.56 14.02 3.86
N GLU A 14 9.51 12.90 4.59
CA GLU A 14 9.91 11.60 4.03
C GLU A 14 8.98 11.14 2.90
N THR A 15 9.56 10.43 1.93
CA THR A 15 8.86 9.82 0.80
C THR A 15 8.44 8.40 1.15
N LEU A 16 7.13 8.16 1.14
CA LEU A 16 6.55 6.85 1.40
C LEU A 16 5.87 6.29 0.16
N VAL A 17 6.06 5.00 -0.08
CA VAL A 17 5.39 4.26 -1.15
C VAL A 17 4.42 3.25 -0.56
N VAL A 18 3.26 3.06 -1.17
CA VAL A 18 2.32 2.00 -0.80
C VAL A 18 1.82 1.25 -2.02
N SER A 19 1.93 -0.07 -1.98
CA SER A 19 1.35 -0.96 -2.98
C SER A 19 -0.15 -1.19 -2.72
N ALA A 20 -0.93 -1.49 -3.77
CA ALA A 20 -2.40 -1.55 -3.73
C ALA A 20 -3.05 -0.27 -3.14
N ALA A 21 -2.56 0.90 -3.53
CA ALA A 21 -2.89 2.20 -2.95
C ALA A 21 -4.39 2.55 -3.00
N SER A 22 -5.13 2.08 -4.03
CA SER A 22 -6.57 2.32 -4.17
C SER A 22 -7.44 1.39 -3.31
N GLY A 23 -6.83 0.41 -2.62
CA GLY A 23 -7.53 -0.55 -1.75
C GLY A 23 -7.85 0.01 -0.38
N ALA A 24 -8.60 -0.75 0.43
CA ALA A 24 -9.02 -0.34 1.76
C ALA A 24 -7.83 0.01 2.69
N VAL A 25 -6.78 -0.81 2.65
CA VAL A 25 -5.59 -0.61 3.49
C VAL A 25 -4.71 0.51 2.93
N GLY A 26 -4.43 0.49 1.62
CA GLY A 26 -3.56 1.49 0.97
C GLY A 26 -4.10 2.91 1.07
N SER A 27 -5.41 3.12 0.91
CA SER A 27 -6.03 4.44 1.06
C SER A 27 -5.96 4.97 2.49
N ALA A 28 -6.18 4.09 3.49
CA ALA A 28 -6.04 4.46 4.89
C ALA A 28 -4.59 4.80 5.27
N PHE A 29 -3.63 4.01 4.77
CA PHE A 29 -2.21 4.30 4.92
C PHE A 29 -1.86 5.69 4.39
N GLY A 30 -2.28 5.99 3.17
CA GLY A 30 -1.97 7.28 2.54
C GLY A 30 -2.55 8.47 3.30
N ALA A 31 -3.81 8.39 3.74
CA ALA A 31 -4.44 9.44 4.53
C ALA A 31 -3.68 9.69 5.85
N LEU A 32 -3.24 8.62 6.52
CA LEU A 32 -2.42 8.70 7.73
C LEU A 32 -1.03 9.30 7.47
N ALA A 33 -0.39 8.90 6.36
CA ALA A 33 0.93 9.41 5.97
C ALA A 33 0.89 10.89 5.57
N LYS A 34 -0.12 11.29 4.78
CA LYS A 34 -0.37 12.70 4.42
C LYS A 34 -0.64 13.55 5.66
N ALA A 35 -1.38 13.03 6.64
CA ALA A 35 -1.64 13.73 7.90
C ALA A 35 -0.36 13.95 8.74
N ARG A 36 0.70 13.18 8.49
CA ARG A 36 2.03 13.31 9.09
C ARG A 36 3.01 14.15 8.27
N GLY A 37 2.54 14.77 7.19
CA GLY A 37 3.37 15.63 6.34
C GLY A 37 4.34 14.88 5.42
N CYS A 38 4.07 13.61 5.14
CA CYS A 38 4.88 12.82 4.21
C CYS A 38 4.49 13.09 2.75
N ARG A 39 5.45 12.90 1.85
CA ARG A 39 5.20 12.67 0.43
C ARG A 39 4.73 11.23 0.26
N VAL A 40 3.60 11.02 -0.43
CA VAL A 40 3.01 9.69 -0.59
C VAL A 40 2.85 9.34 -2.06
N VAL A 41 3.46 8.23 -2.47
CA VAL A 41 3.35 7.68 -3.82
C VAL A 41 2.60 6.36 -3.78
N GLY A 42 1.53 6.25 -4.56
CA GLY A 42 0.74 5.04 -4.67
C GLY A 42 1.18 4.15 -5.83
N ILE A 43 0.99 2.84 -5.70
CA ILE A 43 1.04 1.90 -6.82
C ILE A 43 -0.34 1.24 -6.91
N ALA A 44 -1.00 1.36 -8.06
CA ALA A 44 -2.35 0.84 -8.28
C ALA A 44 -2.50 0.22 -9.67
N GLY A 45 -3.60 -0.46 -9.95
CA GLY A 45 -3.81 -1.17 -11.22
C GLY A 45 -4.79 -0.46 -12.16
N GLY A 46 -4.26 0.21 -13.16
CA GLY A 46 -5.01 0.90 -14.20
C GLY A 46 -5.17 2.41 -13.95
N PRO A 47 -5.37 3.19 -15.02
CA PRO A 47 -5.36 4.65 -14.98
C PRO A 47 -6.48 5.23 -14.09
N ASP A 48 -7.65 4.59 -14.06
CA ASP A 48 -8.77 5.06 -13.23
C ASP A 48 -8.47 4.98 -11.73
N LYS A 49 -7.79 3.91 -11.30
CA LYS A 49 -7.36 3.76 -9.91
C LYS A 49 -6.25 4.76 -9.57
N CYS A 50 -5.34 5.01 -10.51
CA CYS A 50 -4.30 6.00 -10.29
C CYS A 50 -4.88 7.41 -10.17
N ARG A 51 -5.84 7.80 -11.03
CA ARG A 51 -6.55 9.08 -10.89
C ARG A 51 -7.26 9.20 -9.53
N TYR A 52 -7.96 8.17 -9.11
CA TYR A 52 -8.59 8.17 -7.79
C TYR A 52 -7.57 8.39 -6.66
N VAL A 53 -6.41 7.74 -6.74
CA VAL A 53 -5.35 7.86 -5.74
C VAL A 53 -4.78 9.28 -5.68
N THR A 54 -4.58 9.94 -6.84
CA THR A 54 -4.07 11.32 -6.89
C THR A 54 -5.17 12.35 -6.60
N ASP A 55 -6.30 12.26 -7.27
CA ASP A 55 -7.27 13.34 -7.31
C ASP A 55 -8.24 13.32 -6.11
N GLU A 56 -8.59 12.13 -5.61
CA GLU A 56 -9.53 11.99 -4.49
C GLU A 56 -8.84 11.67 -3.16
N LEU A 57 -7.76 10.84 -3.16
CA LEU A 57 -7.01 10.51 -1.94
C LEU A 57 -5.88 11.51 -1.65
N GLY A 58 -5.53 12.39 -2.60
CA GLY A 58 -4.54 13.43 -2.43
C GLY A 58 -3.09 12.93 -2.32
N PHE A 59 -2.78 11.79 -2.92
CA PHE A 59 -1.40 11.32 -3.03
C PHE A 59 -0.62 12.21 -4.00
N ASP A 60 0.68 12.31 -3.79
CA ASP A 60 1.54 13.17 -4.61
C ASP A 60 1.81 12.59 -6.00
N ALA A 61 1.73 11.27 -6.15
CA ALA A 61 1.80 10.55 -7.42
C ALA A 61 1.19 9.15 -7.31
N CYS A 62 0.86 8.54 -8.45
CA CYS A 62 0.46 7.13 -8.52
C CYS A 62 1.02 6.47 -9.78
N ILE A 63 1.58 5.27 -9.62
CA ILE A 63 2.15 4.46 -10.69
C ILE A 63 1.16 3.35 -11.04
N ASP A 64 0.82 3.25 -12.34
CA ASP A 64 0.04 2.12 -12.85
C ASP A 64 0.93 0.88 -13.05
N HIS A 65 0.83 -0.08 -12.13
CA HIS A 65 1.64 -1.31 -12.24
C HIS A 65 1.30 -2.17 -13.47
N ARG A 66 0.14 -1.96 -14.11
CA ARG A 66 -0.21 -2.69 -15.35
C ARG A 66 0.57 -2.18 -16.55
N ALA A 67 0.96 -0.91 -16.54
CA ALA A 67 1.85 -0.33 -17.54
C ALA A 67 3.33 -0.68 -17.28
N HIS A 68 3.65 -1.13 -16.06
CA HIS A 68 5.01 -1.43 -15.59
C HIS A 68 5.08 -2.85 -15.02
N GLY A 69 4.87 -3.86 -15.88
CA GLY A 69 4.72 -5.26 -15.49
C GLY A 69 6.03 -6.02 -15.19
N ASP A 70 7.18 -5.35 -15.27
CA ASP A 70 8.49 -5.93 -14.97
C ASP A 70 9.31 -5.05 -14.03
N LEU A 71 10.35 -5.64 -13.43
CA LEU A 71 11.22 -4.96 -12.48
C LEU A 71 11.84 -3.68 -13.02
N LYS A 72 12.33 -3.71 -14.28
CA LYS A 72 13.05 -2.58 -14.88
C LYS A 72 12.14 -1.39 -15.13
N SER A 73 10.98 -1.62 -15.73
CA SER A 73 9.99 -0.57 -16.00
C SER A 73 9.40 -0.01 -14.72
N MET A 74 9.13 -0.84 -13.72
CA MET A 74 8.65 -0.39 -12.40
C MET A 74 9.70 0.44 -11.66
N ALA A 75 10.97 0.02 -11.67
CA ALA A 75 12.05 0.77 -11.04
C ALA A 75 12.29 2.15 -11.72
N ALA A 76 12.11 2.22 -13.06
CA ALA A 76 12.18 3.49 -13.78
C ALA A 76 11.04 4.44 -13.39
N ALA A 77 9.80 3.93 -13.31
CA ALA A 77 8.63 4.70 -12.87
C ALA A 77 8.78 5.19 -11.41
N LEU A 78 9.30 4.34 -10.52
CA LEU A 78 9.60 4.74 -9.14
C LEU A 78 10.71 5.80 -9.07
N LYS A 79 11.71 5.74 -9.95
CA LYS A 79 12.77 6.78 -10.02
C LYS A 79 12.18 8.15 -10.37
N GLU A 80 11.22 8.18 -11.27
CA GLU A 80 10.54 9.42 -11.68
C GLU A 80 9.61 9.94 -10.57
N ALA A 81 8.79 9.05 -9.98
CA ALA A 81 7.82 9.42 -8.95
C ALA A 81 8.47 9.76 -7.59
N CYS A 82 9.65 9.17 -7.29
CA CYS A 82 10.41 9.33 -6.05
C CYS A 82 11.83 9.80 -6.37
N PRO A 83 12.04 11.05 -6.81
CA PRO A 83 13.37 11.55 -7.23
C PRO A 83 14.40 11.49 -6.10
N ASP A 84 13.98 11.73 -4.85
CA ASP A 84 14.83 11.71 -3.66
C ASP A 84 14.96 10.34 -3.01
N GLY A 85 14.45 9.28 -3.67
CA GLY A 85 14.43 7.91 -3.14
C GLY A 85 13.21 7.63 -2.26
N ILE A 86 13.24 6.49 -1.57
CA ILE A 86 12.11 5.98 -0.76
C ILE A 86 12.59 5.74 0.67
N ASP A 87 11.96 6.41 1.63
CA ASP A 87 12.29 6.28 3.06
C ASP A 87 11.45 5.23 3.77
N GLY A 88 10.23 5.00 3.29
CA GLY A 88 9.36 3.98 3.83
C GLY A 88 8.46 3.34 2.79
N HIS A 89 8.16 2.05 2.98
CA HIS A 89 7.27 1.31 2.10
C HIS A 89 6.27 0.48 2.89
N PHE A 90 5.00 0.57 2.49
CA PHE A 90 3.94 -0.28 3.02
C PHE A 90 3.52 -1.28 1.95
N GLU A 91 3.84 -2.54 2.18
CA GLU A 91 3.73 -3.60 1.19
C GLU A 91 2.48 -4.45 1.38
N ASN A 92 1.70 -4.59 0.30
CA ASN A 92 0.51 -5.44 0.21
C ASN A 92 0.59 -6.49 -0.92
N VAL A 93 1.54 -6.39 -1.84
CA VAL A 93 1.53 -7.13 -3.12
C VAL A 93 2.69 -8.11 -3.26
N GLY A 94 3.93 -7.66 -3.03
CA GLY A 94 5.15 -8.46 -3.24
C GLY A 94 5.65 -8.48 -4.70
N GLY A 95 6.51 -9.45 -4.99
CA GLY A 95 7.05 -9.67 -6.33
C GLY A 95 7.90 -8.51 -6.86
N HIS A 96 7.83 -8.27 -8.18
CA HIS A 96 8.63 -7.25 -8.85
C HIS A 96 8.39 -5.81 -8.32
N ILE A 97 7.24 -5.56 -7.71
CA ILE A 97 6.94 -4.26 -7.07
C ILE A 97 7.84 -4.06 -5.85
N LEU A 98 7.89 -5.06 -4.95
CA LEU A 98 8.78 -5.00 -3.78
C LEU A 98 10.24 -4.88 -4.20
N ASP A 99 10.69 -5.71 -5.14
CA ASP A 99 12.06 -5.64 -5.66
C ASP A 99 12.41 -4.26 -6.25
N ALA A 100 11.49 -3.65 -6.99
CA ALA A 100 11.68 -2.31 -7.56
C ALA A 100 11.76 -1.22 -6.48
N VAL A 101 10.96 -1.34 -5.42
CA VAL A 101 11.05 -0.45 -4.25
C VAL A 101 12.40 -0.58 -3.57
N LEU A 102 12.90 -1.79 -3.35
CA LEU A 102 14.22 -2.01 -2.74
C LEU A 102 15.36 -1.38 -3.55
N LEU A 103 15.27 -1.38 -4.89
CA LEU A 103 16.24 -0.70 -5.77
C LEU A 103 16.27 0.83 -5.62
N ARG A 104 15.18 1.42 -5.10
CA ARG A 104 15.04 2.86 -4.92
C ARG A 104 15.05 3.31 -3.47
N ALA A 105 15.18 2.37 -2.54
CA ALA A 105 15.17 2.62 -1.11
C ALA A 105 16.40 3.39 -0.66
N ASN A 106 16.18 4.40 0.15
CA ASN A 106 17.23 5.17 0.82
C ASN A 106 17.93 4.33 1.91
N ALA A 107 19.09 4.81 2.35
CA ALA A 107 19.74 4.23 3.52
C ALA A 107 18.79 4.34 4.74
N PHE A 108 18.67 3.25 5.51
CA PHE A 108 17.77 3.11 6.67
C PHE A 108 16.27 3.16 6.33
N ALA A 109 15.89 2.91 5.09
CA ALA A 109 14.49 2.76 4.72
C ALA A 109 13.80 1.64 5.52
N ARG A 110 12.51 1.82 5.77
CA ARG A 110 11.70 0.92 6.59
C ARG A 110 10.55 0.37 5.75
N VAL A 111 10.40 -0.97 5.75
CA VAL A 111 9.36 -1.68 5.00
C VAL A 111 8.46 -2.43 5.96
N ALA A 112 7.17 -2.10 5.95
CA ALA A 112 6.14 -2.82 6.68
C ALA A 112 5.44 -3.81 5.73
N LEU A 113 5.64 -5.11 5.95
CA LEU A 113 5.01 -6.18 5.17
C LEU A 113 3.64 -6.51 5.77
N CYS A 114 2.58 -5.96 5.19
CA CYS A 114 1.19 -6.19 5.57
C CYS A 114 0.57 -7.38 4.81
N GLY A 115 1.02 -7.60 3.57
CA GLY A 115 0.53 -8.67 2.72
C GLY A 115 1.40 -8.86 1.50
N MET A 116 1.22 -10.01 0.84
CA MET A 116 1.93 -10.39 -0.38
C MET A 116 0.96 -11.07 -1.35
N ILE A 117 -0.11 -10.35 -1.74
CA ILE A 117 -1.26 -10.92 -2.47
C ILE A 117 -0.86 -11.56 -3.81
N ALA A 118 0.25 -11.13 -4.43
CA ALA A 118 0.74 -11.72 -5.67
C ALA A 118 1.17 -13.19 -5.52
N GLY A 119 1.42 -13.67 -4.29
CA GLY A 119 1.77 -15.07 -4.01
C GLY A 119 0.64 -15.90 -3.40
N TYR A 120 -0.58 -15.36 -3.27
CA TYR A 120 -1.68 -16.07 -2.62
C TYR A 120 -2.28 -17.21 -3.47
N ASP A 121 -1.89 -17.31 -4.73
CA ASP A 121 -2.16 -18.45 -5.60
C ASP A 121 -1.13 -19.60 -5.46
N GLY A 122 -0.20 -19.48 -4.52
CA GLY A 122 0.86 -20.46 -4.25
C GLY A 122 2.11 -20.29 -5.12
N GLN A 123 2.19 -19.24 -5.94
CA GLN A 123 3.40 -18.98 -6.71
C GLN A 123 4.50 -18.40 -5.83
N PRO A 124 5.76 -18.87 -5.96
CA PRO A 124 6.87 -18.30 -5.23
C PRO A 124 7.07 -16.81 -5.55
N LEU A 125 7.35 -16.01 -4.53
CA LEU A 125 7.76 -14.60 -4.68
C LEU A 125 9.23 -14.46 -4.25
N PRO A 126 10.20 -14.79 -5.12
CA PRO A 126 11.61 -14.64 -4.80
C PRO A 126 11.97 -13.17 -4.62
N LEU A 127 12.85 -12.89 -3.67
CA LEU A 127 13.50 -11.59 -3.53
C LEU A 127 14.79 -11.62 -4.33
N HIS A 128 14.86 -10.83 -5.42
CA HIS A 128 15.97 -10.91 -6.38
C HIS A 128 17.25 -10.21 -5.88
N ASN A 129 17.11 -9.15 -5.08
CA ASN A 129 18.22 -8.31 -4.65
C ASN A 129 18.31 -8.17 -3.13
N PRO A 130 18.37 -9.25 -2.35
CA PRO A 130 18.38 -9.17 -0.88
C PRO A 130 19.62 -8.42 -0.32
N ALA A 131 20.70 -8.36 -1.08
CA ALA A 131 21.91 -7.62 -0.70
C ALA A 131 21.65 -6.11 -0.49
N LEU A 132 20.60 -5.54 -1.12
CA LEU A 132 20.21 -4.15 -0.92
C LEU A 132 19.77 -3.86 0.51
N ILE A 133 19.20 -4.87 1.20
CA ILE A 133 18.81 -4.74 2.61
C ILE A 133 20.04 -4.44 3.47
N LEU A 134 21.12 -5.19 3.24
CA LEU A 134 22.40 -4.99 3.92
C LEU A 134 23.06 -3.66 3.51
N ILE A 135 23.16 -3.40 2.20
CA ILE A 135 23.85 -2.22 1.67
C ILE A 135 23.20 -0.94 2.19
N ASN A 136 21.88 -0.86 2.17
CA ASN A 136 21.11 0.29 2.63
C ASN A 136 20.73 0.21 4.12
N ARG A 137 21.17 -0.82 4.85
CA ARG A 137 20.86 -1.02 6.29
C ARG A 137 19.36 -0.88 6.58
N MET A 138 18.54 -1.49 5.71
CA MET A 138 17.09 -1.40 5.76
C MET A 138 16.52 -2.23 6.90
N LYS A 139 15.36 -1.80 7.41
CA LYS A 139 14.50 -2.61 8.27
C LYS A 139 13.31 -3.11 7.44
N ILE A 140 13.11 -4.42 7.40
CA ILE A 140 11.93 -5.05 6.80
C ILE A 140 11.26 -5.89 7.88
N GLU A 141 9.99 -5.59 8.15
CA GLU A 141 9.26 -6.24 9.24
C GLU A 141 7.86 -6.63 8.81
N GLY A 142 7.51 -7.91 8.99
CA GLY A 142 6.16 -8.44 8.82
C GLY A 142 5.35 -8.26 10.10
N PHE A 143 4.03 -8.15 9.97
CA PHE A 143 3.13 -8.04 11.11
C PHE A 143 1.75 -8.63 10.83
N ILE A 144 1.10 -9.11 11.88
CA ILE A 144 -0.30 -9.51 11.89
C ILE A 144 -1.05 -8.57 12.83
N VAL A 145 -1.96 -7.78 12.27
CA VAL A 145 -2.63 -6.70 13.02
C VAL A 145 -3.44 -7.20 14.20
N SER A 146 -3.99 -8.42 14.15
CA SER A 146 -4.76 -9.02 15.24
C SER A 146 -3.93 -9.37 16.47
N GLU A 147 -2.60 -9.45 16.34
CA GLU A 147 -1.68 -9.70 17.45
C GLU A 147 -1.33 -8.42 18.24
N GLN A 148 -1.74 -7.25 17.74
CA GLN A 148 -1.39 -5.94 18.27
C GLN A 148 -2.61 -5.19 18.83
N MET A 149 -3.50 -5.90 19.54
CA MET A 149 -4.78 -5.35 20.00
C MET A 149 -4.63 -4.18 20.97
N GLN A 150 -3.51 -4.09 21.69
CA GLN A 150 -3.24 -3.00 22.65
C GLN A 150 -3.19 -1.61 22.01
N VAL A 151 -2.87 -1.51 20.70
CA VAL A 151 -2.82 -0.22 19.99
C VAL A 151 -4.15 0.13 19.30
N TRP A 152 -5.12 -0.76 19.27
CA TRP A 152 -6.38 -0.56 18.57
C TRP A 152 -7.17 0.67 19.03
N PRO A 153 -7.30 0.96 20.34
CA PRO A 153 -8.03 2.14 20.79
C PRO A 153 -7.45 3.43 20.18
N GLN A 154 -6.13 3.57 20.19
CA GLN A 154 -5.45 4.72 19.59
C GLN A 154 -5.60 4.74 18.06
N ALA A 155 -5.40 3.60 17.40
CA ALA A 155 -5.53 3.47 15.96
C ALA A 155 -6.94 3.82 15.47
N LEU A 156 -7.97 3.31 16.15
CA LEU A 156 -9.37 3.58 15.81
C LEU A 156 -9.75 5.03 16.06
N ALA A 157 -9.26 5.64 17.13
CA ALA A 157 -9.51 7.06 17.40
C ALA A 157 -8.91 7.95 16.30
N GLU A 158 -7.68 7.70 15.87
CA GLU A 158 -7.01 8.47 14.83
C GLU A 158 -7.66 8.27 13.45
N LEU A 159 -7.94 7.03 13.06
CA LEU A 159 -8.63 6.71 11.81
C LEU A 159 -10.05 7.29 11.80
N GLY A 160 -10.78 7.18 12.90
CA GLY A 160 -12.11 7.77 13.07
C GLY A 160 -12.11 9.28 12.91
N ALA A 161 -11.12 9.98 13.45
CA ALA A 161 -10.95 11.42 13.25
C ALA A 161 -10.69 11.80 11.78
N LEU A 162 -9.92 10.98 11.03
CA LEU A 162 -9.70 11.19 9.60
C LEU A 162 -10.97 10.98 8.79
N VAL A 163 -11.79 9.99 9.14
CA VAL A 163 -13.10 9.75 8.51
C VAL A 163 -14.05 10.91 8.82
N ALA A 164 -14.18 11.29 10.09
CA ALA A 164 -15.07 12.36 10.53
C ALA A 164 -14.72 13.72 9.89
N SER A 165 -13.44 14.00 9.68
CA SER A 165 -12.98 15.23 9.00
C SER A 165 -13.03 15.15 7.46
N GLY A 166 -13.43 14.03 6.89
CA GLY A 166 -13.46 13.80 5.45
C GLY A 166 -12.07 13.67 4.79
N ARG A 167 -11.00 13.59 5.59
CA ARG A 167 -9.63 13.36 5.07
C ARG A 167 -9.37 11.91 4.67
N LEU A 168 -10.14 10.97 5.18
CA LEU A 168 -10.19 9.59 4.72
C LEU A 168 -11.62 9.30 4.25
N ARG A 169 -11.79 9.13 2.95
CA ARG A 169 -13.07 8.77 2.32
C ARG A 169 -12.94 7.39 1.70
N PRO A 170 -13.27 6.31 2.45
CA PRO A 170 -13.14 4.97 1.93
C PRO A 170 -14.13 4.76 0.78
N ARG A 171 -13.62 4.27 -0.35
CA ARG A 171 -14.45 3.82 -1.47
C ARG A 171 -14.78 2.35 -1.30
N GLU A 172 -15.99 1.95 -1.71
CA GLU A 172 -16.49 0.60 -1.54
C GLU A 172 -16.98 0.03 -2.86
N SER A 173 -16.67 -1.25 -3.09
CA SER A 173 -17.29 -2.08 -4.14
C SER A 173 -18.23 -3.06 -3.46
N ILE A 174 -19.54 -3.01 -3.76
CA ILE A 174 -20.56 -3.78 -3.05
C ILE A 174 -21.17 -4.81 -4.00
N ALA A 175 -20.94 -6.10 -3.70
CA ALA A 175 -21.64 -7.22 -4.32
C ALA A 175 -22.96 -7.48 -3.59
N GLN A 176 -23.99 -7.93 -4.30
CA GLN A 176 -25.32 -8.13 -3.73
C GLN A 176 -25.60 -9.61 -3.47
N GLY A 177 -25.99 -9.94 -2.24
CA GLY A 177 -26.37 -11.28 -1.79
C GLY A 177 -25.17 -12.19 -1.50
N LEU A 178 -25.37 -13.16 -0.60
CA LEU A 178 -24.34 -14.12 -0.20
C LEU A 178 -23.80 -14.95 -1.39
N ALA A 179 -24.66 -15.26 -2.37
CA ALA A 179 -24.28 -16.02 -3.56
C ALA A 179 -23.19 -15.34 -4.40
N ALA A 180 -23.05 -14.00 -4.33
CA ALA A 180 -22.02 -13.25 -5.02
C ALA A 180 -20.66 -13.24 -4.28
N ALA A 181 -20.58 -13.72 -3.04
CA ALA A 181 -19.36 -13.65 -2.23
C ALA A 181 -18.16 -14.39 -2.85
N PRO A 182 -18.28 -15.62 -3.43
CA PRO A 182 -17.15 -16.30 -4.06
C PRO A 182 -16.58 -15.52 -5.25
N GLU A 183 -17.44 -14.98 -6.12
CA GLU A 183 -17.01 -14.19 -7.26
C GLU A 183 -16.36 -12.87 -6.83
N ALA A 184 -16.92 -12.19 -5.85
CA ALA A 184 -16.38 -10.96 -5.28
C ALA A 184 -14.99 -11.21 -4.67
N PHE A 185 -14.79 -12.33 -3.96
CA PHE A 185 -13.50 -12.71 -3.40
C PHE A 185 -12.46 -13.02 -4.49
N LEU A 186 -12.82 -13.83 -5.50
CA LEU A 186 -11.94 -14.08 -6.64
C LEU A 186 -11.62 -12.80 -7.42
N GLY A 187 -12.59 -11.88 -7.50
CA GLY A 187 -12.40 -10.57 -8.10
C GLY A 187 -11.39 -9.71 -7.33
N LEU A 188 -11.42 -9.76 -5.98
CA LEU A 188 -10.45 -9.08 -5.13
C LEU A 188 -9.02 -9.56 -5.40
N LEU A 189 -8.80 -10.87 -5.48
CA LEU A 189 -7.47 -11.44 -5.78
C LEU A 189 -6.95 -11.04 -7.17
N LYS A 190 -7.85 -10.73 -8.10
CA LYS A 190 -7.54 -10.25 -9.46
C LYS A 190 -7.53 -8.72 -9.57
N GLY A 191 -7.66 -8.00 -8.46
CA GLY A 191 -7.68 -6.54 -8.44
C GLY A 191 -8.86 -5.91 -9.20
N LYS A 192 -10.02 -6.58 -9.29
CA LYS A 192 -11.23 -6.04 -9.95
C LYS A 192 -11.95 -5.02 -9.09
N ASN A 193 -11.85 -5.13 -7.76
CA ASN A 193 -12.49 -4.23 -6.82
C ASN A 193 -11.91 -2.82 -6.89
N PHE A 194 -12.71 -1.84 -6.51
CA PHE A 194 -12.29 -0.45 -6.30
C PHE A 194 -12.54 -0.11 -4.82
N GLY A 195 -11.49 0.22 -4.07
CA GLY A 195 -11.60 0.41 -2.63
C GLY A 195 -11.84 -0.90 -1.86
N LYS A 196 -12.66 -0.84 -0.83
CA LYS A 196 -13.03 -2.00 0.00
C LYS A 196 -14.08 -2.86 -0.72
N GLN A 197 -13.80 -4.16 -0.89
CA GLN A 197 -14.81 -5.11 -1.36
C GLN A 197 -15.72 -5.51 -0.20
N LEU A 198 -17.02 -5.35 -0.40
CA LEU A 198 -18.08 -5.75 0.53
C LEU A 198 -19.07 -6.68 -0.17
N VAL A 199 -19.82 -7.44 0.64
CA VAL A 199 -20.99 -8.21 0.20
C VAL A 199 -22.17 -7.79 1.08
N LYS A 200 -23.20 -7.23 0.45
CA LYS A 200 -24.44 -6.88 1.13
C LYS A 200 -25.33 -8.12 1.21
N LEU A 201 -25.66 -8.58 2.39
CA LEU A 201 -26.39 -9.85 2.59
C LEU A 201 -27.91 -9.69 2.44
N ILE A 202 -28.47 -8.54 2.81
CA ILE A 202 -29.89 -8.18 2.79
C ILE A 202 -30.07 -6.76 2.30
#